data_5edc9adc56730d49d11db5572261f409
#
_entry.id   5edc9adc56730d49d11db5572261f409
#
_cell.length_a   1.000
_cell.length_b   1.000
_cell.length_c   1.000
_cell.angle_alpha   90.00
_cell.angle_beta   90.00
_cell.angle_gamma   90.00
#
_symmetry.space_group_name_H-M   'P 1'
#
loop_
_entity.id
_entity.type
_entity.pdbx_description
1 polymer ?
#
loop_
_entity_poly.entity_id
_entity_poly.type
_entity_poly.pdbx_seq_one_letter_code
_entity_poly.pdbx_strand_id
1 'polypeptide(L)'
;MSRFFTTSVILMALALSALAQDWYRDREDRFRGEEWRPHLFDHVRTDLEHVWSGRAADRERARLERTKEELRKMQADLDRGRWDNGLLNDVIDSIRKSSNDDRLPRRDREILADDVNRLKEFQDQHNRRQ
;
A
#
# COMPACT_ATOMS: atom_id res chain seq x y z
N MET A 1 21.62 -11.17 -37.79
CA MET A 1 21.01 -11.90 -36.69
C MET A 1 20.90 -11.10 -35.41
N SER A 2 21.74 -10.07 -35.14
CA SER A 2 21.69 -9.24 -33.93
C SER A 2 20.49 -8.28 -33.86
N ARG A 3 19.79 -8.02 -34.96
CA ARG A 3 18.65 -7.10 -35.03
C ARG A 3 17.34 -7.70 -34.46
N PHE A 4 17.22 -9.01 -34.34
CA PHE A 4 16.02 -9.68 -33.84
C PHE A 4 15.97 -9.73 -32.28
N PHE A 5 17.12 -9.71 -31.62
CA PHE A 5 17.20 -9.75 -30.14
C PHE A 5 16.88 -8.43 -29.48
N THR A 6 17.20 -7.30 -30.15
CA THR A 6 16.94 -5.95 -29.62
C THR A 6 15.45 -5.61 -29.60
N THR A 7 14.68 -6.09 -30.54
CA THR A 7 13.24 -5.80 -30.64
C THR A 7 12.42 -6.52 -29.55
N SER A 8 12.81 -7.74 -29.18
CA SER A 8 12.14 -8.52 -28.12
C SER A 8 12.33 -7.90 -26.73
N VAL A 9 13.52 -7.36 -26.44
CA VAL A 9 13.82 -6.76 -25.12
C VAL A 9 13.05 -5.44 -24.95
N ILE A 10 12.92 -4.65 -26.01
CA ILE A 10 12.17 -3.38 -25.98
C ILE A 10 10.67 -3.63 -25.78
N LEU A 11 10.11 -4.65 -26.43
CA LEU A 11 8.70 -5.02 -26.27
C LEU A 11 8.38 -5.52 -24.85
N MET A 12 9.29 -6.28 -24.22
CA MET A 12 9.13 -6.71 -22.83
C MET A 12 9.19 -5.53 -21.83
N ALA A 13 10.09 -4.59 -22.05
CA ALA A 13 10.21 -3.40 -21.20
C ALA A 13 8.96 -2.51 -21.29
N LEU A 14 8.38 -2.36 -22.48
CA LEU A 14 7.14 -1.60 -22.69
C LEU A 14 5.93 -2.29 -22.05
N ALA A 15 5.85 -3.62 -22.12
CA ALA A 15 4.77 -4.39 -21.49
C ALA A 15 4.81 -4.28 -19.95
N LEU A 16 6.01 -4.35 -19.34
CA LEU A 16 6.20 -4.20 -17.91
C LEU A 16 5.84 -2.78 -17.43
N SER A 17 6.19 -1.75 -18.21
CA SER A 17 5.83 -0.36 -17.92
C SER A 17 4.33 -0.13 -18.00
N ALA A 18 3.64 -0.73 -18.97
CA ALA A 18 2.19 -0.65 -19.11
C ALA A 18 1.47 -1.31 -17.92
N LEU A 19 1.93 -2.48 -17.47
CA LEU A 19 1.38 -3.18 -16.30
C LEU A 19 1.55 -2.37 -15.02
N ALA A 20 2.70 -1.72 -14.83
CA ALA A 20 2.96 -0.87 -13.69
C ALA A 20 2.03 0.35 -13.68
N GLN A 21 1.83 1.00 -14.85
CA GLN A 21 0.92 2.13 -14.97
C GLN A 21 -0.53 1.72 -14.72
N ASP A 22 -0.94 0.53 -15.16
CA ASP A 22 -2.28 -0.01 -14.93
C ASP A 22 -2.54 -0.23 -13.44
N TRP A 23 -1.55 -0.71 -12.68
CA TRP A 23 -1.70 -0.87 -11.24
C TRP A 23 -1.96 0.48 -10.54
N TYR A 24 -1.21 1.52 -10.89
CA TYR A 24 -1.39 2.86 -10.31
C TYR A 24 -2.76 3.46 -10.66
N ARG A 25 -3.22 3.24 -11.88
CA ARG A 25 -4.55 3.68 -12.33
C ARG A 25 -5.64 2.94 -11.56
N ASP A 26 -5.51 1.63 -11.41
CA ASP A 26 -6.47 0.81 -10.65
C ASP A 26 -6.52 1.25 -9.19
N ARG A 27 -5.38 1.62 -8.61
CA ARG A 27 -5.35 2.16 -7.25
C ARG A 27 -6.12 3.48 -7.15
N GLU A 28 -5.91 4.40 -8.07
CA GLU A 28 -6.66 5.66 -8.11
C GLU A 28 -8.16 5.41 -8.19
N ASP A 29 -8.58 4.45 -9.02
CA ASP A 29 -9.99 4.07 -9.14
C ASP A 29 -10.54 3.48 -7.85
N ARG A 30 -9.78 2.65 -7.14
CA ARG A 30 -10.20 2.07 -5.85
C ARG A 30 -10.42 3.13 -4.77
N PHE A 31 -9.66 4.23 -4.81
CA PHE A 31 -9.77 5.30 -3.84
C PHE A 31 -10.67 6.47 -4.29
N ARG A 32 -11.37 6.32 -5.40
CA ARG A 32 -12.32 7.31 -5.89
C ARG A 32 -13.65 7.20 -5.12
N GLY A 33 -14.25 8.34 -4.77
CA GLY A 33 -15.51 8.37 -4.02
C GLY A 33 -15.32 7.98 -2.55
N GLU A 34 -16.30 7.28 -1.98
CA GLU A 34 -16.36 6.94 -0.55
C GLU A 34 -16.38 5.44 -0.28
N GLU A 35 -16.48 4.61 -1.30
CA GLU A 35 -16.63 3.15 -1.17
C GLU A 35 -15.38 2.45 -0.62
N TRP A 36 -14.22 3.09 -0.66
CA TRP A 36 -12.98 2.56 -0.12
C TRP A 36 -12.97 2.52 1.42
N ARG A 37 -13.75 3.36 2.08
CA ARG A 37 -13.69 3.52 3.54
C ARG A 37 -13.91 2.23 4.33
N PRO A 38 -14.95 1.42 4.05
CA PRO A 38 -15.12 0.16 4.78
C PRO A 38 -14.05 -0.88 4.47
N HIS A 39 -13.23 -0.70 3.44
CA HIS A 39 -12.19 -1.63 3.02
C HIS A 39 -10.78 -1.02 3.10
N LEU A 40 -10.62 0.08 3.84
CA LEU A 40 -9.38 0.85 3.90
C LEU A 40 -8.17 -0.01 4.27
N PHE A 41 -8.29 -0.85 5.29
CA PHE A 41 -7.15 -1.64 5.78
C PHE A 41 -6.69 -2.66 4.74
N ASP A 42 -7.61 -3.27 4.00
CA ASP A 42 -7.28 -4.18 2.90
C ASP A 42 -6.60 -3.44 1.74
N HIS A 43 -7.06 -2.22 1.42
CA HIS A 43 -6.45 -1.40 0.37
C HIS A 43 -5.02 -0.99 0.75
N VAL A 44 -4.78 -0.59 1.99
CA VAL A 44 -3.44 -0.24 2.48
C VAL A 44 -2.52 -1.47 2.45
N ARG A 45 -3.02 -2.63 2.83
CA ARG A 45 -2.26 -3.89 2.76
C ARG A 45 -1.83 -4.19 1.32
N THR A 46 -2.74 -4.03 0.36
CA THR A 46 -2.45 -4.21 -1.07
C THR A 46 -1.35 -3.25 -1.54
N ASP A 47 -1.41 -1.99 -1.11
CA ASP A 47 -0.39 -1.00 -1.45
C ASP A 47 0.99 -1.40 -0.90
N LEU A 48 1.06 -1.86 0.35
CA LEU A 48 2.30 -2.33 0.96
C LEU A 48 2.89 -3.54 0.20
N GLU A 49 2.05 -4.48 -0.18
CA GLU A 49 2.48 -5.65 -0.96
C GLU A 49 3.09 -5.23 -2.29
N HIS A 50 2.46 -4.29 -2.99
CA HIS A 50 2.96 -3.80 -4.26
C HIS A 50 4.29 -3.05 -4.11
N VAL A 51 4.34 -2.10 -3.18
CA VAL A 51 5.51 -1.23 -2.96
C VAL A 51 6.75 -2.05 -2.59
N TRP A 52 6.60 -3.05 -1.73
CA TRP A 52 7.71 -3.88 -1.27
C TRP A 52 7.94 -5.14 -2.08
N SER A 53 7.18 -5.38 -3.15
CA SER A 53 7.33 -6.58 -3.97
C SER A 53 8.76 -6.70 -4.53
N GLY A 54 9.46 -7.77 -4.14
CA GLY A 54 10.82 -8.05 -4.58
C GLY A 54 11.90 -7.12 -4.02
N ARG A 55 11.57 -6.21 -3.09
CA ARG A 55 12.51 -5.19 -2.59
C ARG A 55 12.86 -5.32 -1.12
N ALA A 56 12.01 -5.98 -0.34
CA ALA A 56 12.22 -6.08 1.10
C ALA A 56 13.41 -7.00 1.43
N ALA A 57 14.41 -6.46 2.11
CA ALA A 57 15.45 -7.27 2.75
C ALA A 57 14.86 -8.02 3.95
N ASP A 58 15.58 -9.02 4.48
CA ASP A 58 15.05 -9.89 5.54
C ASP A 58 14.55 -9.12 6.76
N ARG A 59 15.25 -8.05 7.13
CA ARG A 59 14.87 -7.20 8.26
C ARG A 59 13.54 -6.47 8.02
N GLU A 60 13.37 -5.89 6.85
CA GLU A 60 12.14 -5.21 6.46
C GLU A 60 11.00 -6.18 6.23
N ARG A 61 11.31 -7.37 5.75
CA ARG A 61 10.30 -8.41 5.47
C ARG A 61 9.54 -8.81 6.73
N ALA A 62 10.23 -9.00 7.85
CA ALA A 62 9.59 -9.35 9.11
C ALA A 62 8.63 -8.26 9.59
N ARG A 63 9.05 -6.99 9.49
CA ARG A 63 8.22 -5.83 9.83
C ARG A 63 7.03 -5.70 8.88
N LEU A 64 7.27 -5.88 7.59
CA LEU A 64 6.23 -5.83 6.56
C LEU A 64 5.16 -6.88 6.80
N GLU A 65 5.55 -8.12 7.04
CA GLU A 65 4.60 -9.21 7.31
C GLU A 65 3.79 -8.96 8.56
N ARG A 66 4.39 -8.40 9.60
CA ARG A 66 3.69 -8.01 10.82
C ARG A 66 2.66 -6.92 10.53
N THR A 67 3.04 -5.87 9.82
CA THR A 67 2.13 -4.77 9.48
C THR A 67 0.96 -5.25 8.62
N LYS A 68 1.23 -6.13 7.65
CA LYS A 68 0.18 -6.74 6.83
C LYS A 68 -0.79 -7.57 7.66
N GLU A 69 -0.29 -8.34 8.62
CA GLU A 69 -1.13 -9.14 9.51
C GLU A 69 -1.97 -8.26 10.43
N GLU A 70 -1.40 -7.19 10.95
CA GLU A 70 -2.12 -6.20 11.76
C GLU A 70 -3.25 -5.54 10.95
N LEU A 71 -2.99 -5.19 9.69
CA LEU A 71 -4.01 -4.63 8.79
C LEU A 71 -5.12 -5.63 8.51
N ARG A 72 -4.78 -6.89 8.31
CA ARG A 72 -5.77 -7.96 8.09
C ARG A 72 -6.67 -8.12 9.32
N LYS A 73 -6.07 -8.14 10.50
CA LYS A 73 -6.81 -8.19 11.76
C LYS A 73 -7.73 -6.98 11.92
N MET A 74 -7.23 -5.79 11.64
CA MET A 74 -8.01 -4.55 11.74
C MET A 74 -9.18 -4.54 10.79
N GLN A 75 -9.01 -5.06 9.58
CA GLN A 75 -10.11 -5.16 8.62
C GLN A 75 -11.18 -6.14 9.13
N ALA A 76 -10.79 -7.29 9.67
CA ALA A 76 -11.71 -8.25 10.25
C ALA A 76 -12.46 -7.66 11.44
N ASP A 77 -11.76 -6.91 12.29
CA ASP A 77 -12.37 -6.22 13.44
C ASP A 77 -13.35 -5.14 12.98
N LEU A 78 -12.98 -4.35 11.98
CA LEU A 78 -13.85 -3.32 11.41
C LEU A 78 -15.15 -3.93 10.86
N ASP A 79 -15.03 -5.03 10.14
CA ASP A 79 -16.19 -5.75 9.56
C ASP A 79 -17.15 -6.24 10.65
N ARG A 80 -16.66 -6.41 11.89
CA ARG A 80 -17.46 -6.81 13.06
C ARG A 80 -17.84 -5.64 13.96
N GLY A 81 -17.55 -4.42 13.54
CA GLY A 81 -17.81 -3.23 14.34
C GLY A 81 -16.86 -3.03 15.51
N ARG A 82 -15.66 -3.64 15.48
CA ARG A 82 -14.63 -3.51 16.51
C ARG A 82 -13.57 -2.52 16.08
N TRP A 83 -12.90 -1.95 17.09
CA TRP A 83 -11.89 -0.92 16.85
C TRP A 83 -10.73 -1.03 17.85
N ASP A 84 -9.50 -1.00 17.35
CA ASP A 84 -8.28 -0.96 18.16
C ASP A 84 -7.41 0.23 17.74
N ASN A 85 -7.51 1.32 18.47
CA ASN A 85 -6.82 2.56 18.18
C ASN A 85 -5.31 2.44 18.39
N GLY A 86 -4.87 1.67 19.39
CA GLY A 86 -3.45 1.44 19.65
C GLY A 86 -2.78 0.68 18.50
N LEU A 87 -3.44 -0.35 18.00
CA LEU A 87 -2.95 -1.11 16.85
C LEU A 87 -2.89 -0.23 15.60
N LEU A 88 -3.88 0.62 15.39
CA LEU A 88 -3.88 1.55 14.26
C LEU A 88 -2.71 2.54 14.34
N ASN A 89 -2.40 3.07 15.53
CA ASN A 89 -1.24 3.93 15.71
C ASN A 89 0.06 3.23 15.33
N ASP A 90 0.24 1.97 15.71
CA ASP A 90 1.43 1.17 15.37
C ASP A 90 1.54 0.96 13.86
N VAL A 91 0.42 0.67 13.20
CA VAL A 91 0.38 0.52 11.74
C VAL A 91 0.73 1.84 11.05
N ILE A 92 0.16 2.95 11.48
CA ILE A 92 0.46 4.28 10.91
C ILE A 92 1.95 4.58 11.03
N ASP A 93 2.56 4.34 12.19
CA ASP A 93 3.99 4.58 12.41
C ASP A 93 4.86 3.70 11.50
N SER A 94 4.50 2.43 11.34
CA SER A 94 5.21 1.51 10.48
C SER A 94 5.17 1.96 9.00
N ILE A 95 4.00 2.35 8.52
CA ILE A 95 3.82 2.81 7.13
C ILE A 95 4.54 4.14 6.92
N ARG A 96 4.51 5.04 7.90
CA ARG A 96 5.22 6.32 7.82
C ARG A 96 6.72 6.11 7.68
N LYS A 97 7.31 5.15 8.40
CA LYS A 97 8.73 4.80 8.24
C LYS A 97 9.03 4.34 6.82
N SER A 98 8.16 3.52 6.23
CA SER A 98 8.31 3.10 4.84
C SER A 98 8.16 4.27 3.86
N SER A 99 7.23 5.20 4.10
CA SER A 99 7.04 6.37 3.24
C SER A 99 8.25 7.32 3.24
N ASN A 100 9.09 7.25 4.27
CA ASN A 100 10.32 8.04 4.38
C ASN A 100 11.58 7.27 3.96
N ASP A 101 11.43 6.05 3.45
CA ASP A 101 12.56 5.21 3.06
C ASP A 101 13.04 5.58 1.65
N ASP A 102 14.26 6.15 1.57
CA ASP A 102 14.85 6.62 0.32
C ASP A 102 15.13 5.48 -0.68
N ARG A 103 15.16 4.23 -0.24
CA ARG A 103 15.33 3.07 -1.11
C ARG A 103 14.11 2.82 -2.00
N LEU A 104 12.96 3.34 -1.63
CA LEU A 104 11.74 3.24 -2.42
C LEU A 104 11.67 4.35 -3.47
N PRO A 105 11.13 4.05 -4.67
CA PRO A 105 10.86 5.10 -5.65
C PRO A 105 9.93 6.18 -5.09
N ARG A 106 10.10 7.41 -5.54
CA ARG A 106 9.31 8.55 -5.09
C ARG A 106 7.81 8.30 -5.18
N ARG A 107 7.35 7.72 -6.28
CA ARG A 107 5.93 7.44 -6.50
C ARG A 107 5.38 6.47 -5.44
N ASP A 108 6.15 5.45 -5.09
CA ASP A 108 5.75 4.48 -4.06
C ASP A 108 5.74 5.11 -2.68
N ARG A 109 6.70 6.00 -2.37
CA ARG A 109 6.71 6.76 -1.12
C ARG A 109 5.48 7.66 -1.01
N GLU A 110 5.07 8.29 -2.10
CA GLU A 110 3.87 9.14 -2.15
C GLU A 110 2.59 8.32 -1.92
N ILE A 111 2.52 7.10 -2.44
CA ILE A 111 1.41 6.18 -2.20
C ILE A 111 1.30 5.85 -0.71
N LEU A 112 2.42 5.50 -0.08
CA LEU A 112 2.41 5.17 1.35
C LEU A 112 2.09 6.40 2.21
N ALA A 113 2.54 7.59 1.82
CA ALA A 113 2.18 8.83 2.49
C ALA A 113 0.68 9.12 2.38
N ASP A 114 0.07 8.86 1.21
CA ASP A 114 -1.37 8.96 1.02
C ASP A 114 -2.11 7.97 1.93
N ASP A 115 -1.62 6.74 2.03
CA ASP A 115 -2.19 5.73 2.94
C ASP A 115 -2.15 6.19 4.40
N VAL A 116 -1.04 6.78 4.84
CA VAL A 116 -0.94 7.35 6.20
C VAL A 116 -2.01 8.43 6.42
N ASN A 117 -2.18 9.32 5.45
CA ASN A 117 -3.17 10.39 5.56
C ASN A 117 -4.60 9.84 5.63
N ARG A 118 -4.91 8.81 4.84
CA ARG A 118 -6.24 8.17 4.86
C ARG A 118 -6.50 7.43 6.16
N LEU A 119 -5.50 6.75 6.70
CA LEU A 119 -5.61 6.07 8.00
C LEU A 119 -5.85 7.07 9.13
N LYS A 120 -5.14 8.19 9.12
CA LYS A 120 -5.34 9.27 10.11
C LYS A 120 -6.70 9.91 10.00
N GLU A 121 -7.15 10.21 8.81
CA GLU A 121 -8.49 10.79 8.58
C GLU A 121 -9.57 9.82 9.08
N PHE A 122 -9.42 8.54 8.77
CA PHE A 122 -10.34 7.51 9.22
C PHE A 122 -10.36 7.40 10.75
N GLN A 123 -9.18 7.45 11.38
CA GLN A 123 -9.02 7.44 12.84
C GLN A 123 -9.72 8.65 13.48
N ASP A 124 -9.50 9.85 12.94
CA ASP A 124 -10.10 11.07 13.44
C ASP A 124 -11.61 11.04 13.37
N GLN A 125 -12.16 10.58 12.25
CA GLN A 125 -13.61 10.46 12.07
C GLN A 125 -14.22 9.45 13.04
N HIS A 126 -13.53 8.33 13.26
CA HIS A 126 -14.00 7.31 14.19
C HIS A 126 -13.98 7.84 15.64
N ASN A 127 -12.91 8.54 16.03
CA ASN A 127 -12.79 9.11 17.38
C ASN A 127 -13.82 10.20 17.65
N ARG A 128 -14.22 10.98 16.64
CA ARG A 128 -15.25 12.02 16.77
C ARG A 128 -16.65 11.45 17.00
N ARG A 129 -16.90 10.24 16.53
CA ARG A 129 -18.21 9.59 16.69
C ARG A 129 -18.38 8.92 18.06
N GLN A 130 -17.31 8.82 18.80
CA GLN A 130 -17.32 8.34 20.18
C GLN A 130 -17.42 9.53 21.15
#